data_6a6344931a4c7a1c97598df7f8d53334
#
_entry.id   6a6344931a4c7a1c97598df7f8d53334
#
_cell.length_a   1.000
_cell.length_b   1.000
_cell.length_c   1.000
_cell.angle_alpha   90.00
_cell.angle_beta   90.00
_cell.angle_gamma   90.00
#
_symmetry.space_group_name_H-M   'P 1'
#
loop_
_entity.id
_entity.type
_entity.pdbx_description
1 polymer ?
#
loop_
_entity_poly.entity_id
_entity_poly.type
_entity_poly.pdbx_seq_one_letter_code
_entity_poly.pdbx_strand_id
1 'polypeptide(L)'
;MKILVISSNLIGDTILSTGVINYFSQKYPETKFTFVIGPSAKSIFKNFKSVENIITVSKKRYNMHWLDIISNCYGKKWDIIIDFRSSLLSYFLKHKQKFIFKKKSNLNQYSNYLITLNLIVQICLLRQIQKKKK
;
A
#
# COMPACT_ATOMS: atom_id res chain seq x y z
N MET A 1 -5.99 13.74 -1.09
CA MET A 1 -5.54 12.77 -0.07
C MET A 1 -4.35 11.99 -0.62
N LYS A 2 -3.27 11.80 0.19
CA LYS A 2 -2.05 11.09 -0.23
C LYS A 2 -1.96 9.73 0.45
N ILE A 3 -1.91 8.67 -0.35
CA ILE A 3 -1.85 7.28 0.13
C ILE A 3 -0.55 6.63 -0.35
N LEU A 4 0.22 6.08 0.60
CA LEU A 4 1.37 5.24 0.30
C LEU A 4 0.97 3.77 0.40
N VAL A 5 1.24 3.01 -0.65
CA VAL A 5 0.97 1.57 -0.70
C VAL A 5 2.30 0.83 -0.86
N ILE A 6 2.66 0.05 0.14
CA ILE A 6 3.86 -0.81 0.11
C ILE A 6 3.38 -2.22 -0.21
N SER A 7 3.64 -2.68 -1.44
CA SER A 7 3.19 -3.98 -1.90
C SER A 7 4.35 -4.96 -2.11
N SER A 8 4.01 -6.19 -2.44
CA SER A 8 4.97 -7.27 -2.67
C SER A 8 5.70 -7.10 -4.02
N ASN A 9 6.79 -7.86 -4.19
CA ASN A 9 7.45 -8.01 -5.49
C ASN A 9 6.73 -9.02 -6.40
N LEU A 10 5.76 -9.76 -5.86
CA LEU A 10 4.97 -10.73 -6.61
C LEU A 10 3.86 -10.03 -7.37
N ILE A 11 3.70 -10.37 -8.64
CA ILE A 11 2.68 -9.79 -9.53
C ILE A 11 1.27 -10.03 -8.98
N GLY A 12 0.99 -11.25 -8.48
CA GLY A 12 -0.31 -11.60 -7.92
C GLY A 12 -0.72 -10.71 -6.74
N ASP A 13 0.18 -10.53 -5.76
CA ASP A 13 -0.08 -9.66 -4.61
C ASP A 13 -0.28 -8.19 -5.04
N THR A 14 0.44 -7.79 -6.08
CA THR A 14 0.35 -6.43 -6.63
C THR A 14 -1.00 -6.20 -7.32
N ILE A 15 -1.50 -7.18 -8.07
CA ILE A 15 -2.83 -7.11 -8.69
C ILE A 15 -3.91 -6.93 -7.62
N LEU A 16 -3.81 -7.62 -6.49
CA LEU A 16 -4.77 -7.45 -5.40
C LEU A 16 -4.75 -6.04 -4.83
N SER A 17 -3.60 -5.39 -4.80
CA SER A 17 -3.49 -4.01 -4.32
C SER A 17 -4.20 -2.99 -5.23
N THR A 18 -4.55 -3.36 -6.48
CA THR A 18 -5.35 -2.48 -7.37
C THR A 18 -6.76 -2.26 -6.84
N GLY A 19 -7.31 -3.20 -6.06
CA GLY A 19 -8.59 -3.02 -5.38
C GLY A 19 -8.61 -1.82 -4.43
N VAL A 20 -7.48 -1.53 -3.81
CA VAL A 20 -7.30 -0.33 -2.97
C VAL A 20 -7.44 0.94 -3.80
N ILE A 21 -6.84 0.97 -4.99
CA ILE A 21 -6.94 2.12 -5.90
C ILE A 21 -8.41 2.36 -6.26
N ASN A 22 -9.08 1.31 -6.76
CA ASN A 22 -10.48 1.40 -7.17
C ASN A 22 -11.37 1.94 -6.05
N TYR A 23 -11.25 1.36 -4.86
CA TYR A 23 -12.06 1.78 -3.72
C TYR A 23 -11.85 3.26 -3.37
N PHE A 24 -10.59 3.68 -3.20
CA PHE A 24 -10.31 5.05 -2.80
C PHE A 24 -10.54 6.06 -3.91
N SER A 25 -10.31 5.71 -5.18
CA SER A 25 -10.56 6.61 -6.33
C SER A 25 -12.05 6.87 -6.53
N GLN A 26 -12.91 5.85 -6.33
CA GLN A 26 -14.35 6.03 -6.40
C GLN A 26 -14.88 6.92 -5.27
N LYS A 27 -14.36 6.72 -4.06
CA LYS A 27 -14.86 7.43 -2.87
C LYS A 27 -14.23 8.82 -2.71
N TYR A 28 -13.02 9.01 -3.18
CA TYR A 28 -12.22 10.23 -3.06
C TYR A 28 -11.46 10.47 -4.38
N PRO A 29 -12.07 11.09 -5.39
CA PRO A 29 -11.49 11.26 -6.73
C PRO A 29 -10.13 11.96 -6.71
N GLU A 30 -9.91 12.88 -5.77
CA GLU A 30 -8.65 13.64 -5.61
C GLU A 30 -7.54 12.84 -4.89
N THR A 31 -7.70 11.52 -4.72
CA THR A 31 -6.69 10.70 -4.08
C THR A 31 -5.50 10.48 -5.00
N LYS A 32 -4.30 10.72 -4.48
CA LYS A 32 -3.03 10.43 -5.14
C LYS A 32 -2.32 9.28 -4.45
N PHE A 33 -1.94 8.28 -5.24
CA PHE A 33 -1.24 7.09 -4.75
C PHE A 33 0.23 7.14 -5.09
N THR A 34 1.05 6.71 -4.12
CA THR A 34 2.45 6.36 -4.36
C THR A 34 2.61 4.88 -4.03
N PHE A 35 3.13 4.13 -4.99
CA PHE A 35 3.37 2.69 -4.85
C PHE A 35 4.84 2.39 -4.63
N VAL A 36 5.13 1.52 -3.66
CA VAL A 36 6.44 0.89 -3.45
C VAL A 36 6.29 -0.58 -3.83
N ILE A 37 6.84 -0.97 -4.98
CA ILE A 37 6.62 -2.29 -5.61
C ILE A 37 7.89 -2.82 -6.27
N GLY A 38 7.88 -4.10 -6.64
CA GLY A 38 8.93 -4.69 -7.46
C GLY A 38 8.91 -4.16 -8.91
N PRO A 39 10.06 -4.21 -9.62
CA PRO A 39 10.15 -3.69 -10.99
C PRO A 39 9.23 -4.40 -11.98
N SER A 40 9.01 -5.71 -11.81
CA SER A 40 8.11 -6.51 -12.65
C SER A 40 6.65 -6.07 -12.60
N ALA A 41 6.23 -5.43 -11.50
CA ALA A 41 4.86 -5.00 -11.30
C ALA A 41 4.59 -3.56 -11.74
N LYS A 42 5.62 -2.82 -12.17
CA LYS A 42 5.52 -1.41 -12.56
C LYS A 42 4.52 -1.18 -13.70
N SER A 43 4.46 -2.09 -14.65
CA SER A 43 3.58 -1.97 -15.83
C SER A 43 2.09 -1.98 -15.45
N ILE A 44 1.71 -2.67 -14.35
CA ILE A 44 0.33 -2.77 -13.90
C ILE A 44 -0.27 -1.40 -13.58
N PHE A 45 0.54 -0.51 -13.00
CA PHE A 45 0.06 0.77 -12.50
C PHE A 45 0.23 1.95 -13.44
N LYS A 46 0.89 1.77 -14.60
CA LYS A 46 1.16 2.87 -15.55
C LYS A 46 -0.09 3.60 -16.03
N ASN A 47 -1.21 2.90 -16.14
CA ASN A 47 -2.44 3.42 -16.72
C ASN A 47 -3.43 3.99 -15.70
N PHE A 48 -3.10 3.93 -14.41
CA PHE A 48 -3.96 4.48 -13.37
C PHE A 48 -3.68 5.97 -13.17
N LYS A 49 -4.62 6.83 -13.58
CA LYS A 49 -4.52 8.31 -13.46
C LYS A 49 -4.32 8.79 -12.03
N SER A 50 -4.81 8.05 -11.04
CA SER A 50 -4.67 8.37 -9.62
C SER A 50 -3.31 7.99 -9.03
N VAL A 51 -2.46 7.27 -9.78
CA VAL A 51 -1.10 6.91 -9.37
C VAL A 51 -0.15 8.04 -9.74
N GLU A 52 0.33 8.75 -8.73
CA GLU A 52 1.25 9.89 -8.89
C GLU A 52 2.70 9.44 -9.02
N ASN A 53 3.09 8.40 -8.27
CA ASN A 53 4.48 7.93 -8.27
C ASN A 53 4.58 6.42 -8.04
N ILE A 54 5.60 5.81 -8.66
CA ILE A 54 5.92 4.39 -8.50
C ILE A 54 7.41 4.29 -8.15
N ILE A 55 7.68 3.86 -6.92
CA ILE A 55 9.02 3.60 -6.42
C ILE A 55 9.30 2.11 -6.60
N THR A 56 10.22 1.77 -7.48
CA THR A 56 10.59 0.38 -7.72
C THR A 56 11.70 -0.07 -6.79
N VAL A 57 11.48 -1.21 -6.14
CA VAL A 57 12.42 -1.81 -5.20
C VAL A 57 13.02 -3.05 -5.83
N SER A 58 14.27 -2.96 -6.31
CA SER A 58 15.08 -4.11 -6.70
C SER A 58 15.94 -4.56 -5.53
N LYS A 59 16.18 -5.87 -5.41
CA LYS A 59 17.13 -6.40 -4.42
C LYS A 59 18.52 -5.86 -4.74
N LYS A 60 19.00 -4.90 -3.97
CA LYS A 60 20.40 -4.45 -4.01
C LYS A 60 21.21 -5.24 -2.98
N ARG A 61 22.50 -5.44 -3.28
CA ARG A 61 23.49 -6.02 -2.33
C ARG A 61 23.43 -5.21 -1.02
N TYR A 62 23.47 -5.85 0.13
CA TYR A 62 23.42 -5.24 1.48
C TYR A 62 22.10 -4.54 1.87
N ASN A 63 20.97 -4.93 1.27
CA ASN A 63 19.67 -4.35 1.63
C ASN A 63 19.56 -2.81 1.52
N MET A 64 20.46 -2.15 0.80
CA MET A 64 20.48 -0.68 0.67
C MET A 64 19.27 -0.09 -0.08
N HIS A 65 18.42 -0.93 -0.66
CA HIS A 65 17.18 -0.48 -1.30
C HIS A 65 16.21 0.24 -0.34
N TRP A 66 16.34 0.00 0.98
CA TRP A 66 15.52 0.70 1.98
C TRP A 66 15.86 2.18 2.10
N LEU A 67 17.12 2.54 1.90
CA LEU A 67 17.56 3.94 1.92
C LEU A 67 16.96 4.73 0.77
N ASP A 68 16.90 4.13 -0.43
CA ASP A 68 16.27 4.76 -1.60
C ASP A 68 14.77 5.00 -1.38
N ILE A 69 14.09 4.06 -0.69
CA ILE A 69 12.66 4.21 -0.38
C ILE A 69 12.47 5.31 0.66
N ILE A 70 13.27 5.28 1.73
CA ILE A 70 13.20 6.29 2.79
C ILE A 70 13.46 7.67 2.19
N SER A 71 14.50 7.88 1.39
CA SER A 71 14.83 9.17 0.79
C SER A 71 13.68 9.71 -0.10
N ASN A 72 13.00 8.84 -0.83
CA ASN A 72 11.86 9.22 -1.68
C ASN A 72 10.55 9.48 -0.93
N CYS A 73 10.40 8.89 0.25
CA CYS A 73 9.19 8.99 1.07
C CYS A 73 9.35 9.90 2.28
N TYR A 74 10.59 10.15 2.74
CA TYR A 74 10.91 10.98 3.89
C TYR A 74 10.53 12.45 3.64
N GLY A 75 10.07 13.14 4.68
CA GLY A 75 9.60 14.51 4.55
C GLY A 75 8.21 14.69 3.96
N LYS A 76 7.63 13.67 3.34
CA LYS A 76 6.24 13.71 2.85
C LYS A 76 5.28 13.34 3.98
N LYS A 77 4.15 14.06 4.06
CA LYS A 77 3.04 13.72 4.97
C LYS A 77 2.07 12.81 4.24
N TRP A 78 1.86 11.61 4.78
CA TRP A 78 0.93 10.63 4.24
C TRP A 78 -0.38 10.66 5.04
N ASP A 79 -1.51 10.69 4.35
CA ASP A 79 -2.81 10.56 5.03
C ASP A 79 -3.03 9.11 5.46
N ILE A 80 -2.67 8.16 4.57
CA ILE A 80 -2.79 6.73 4.84
C ILE A 80 -1.53 6.01 4.34
N ILE A 81 -1.02 5.07 5.15
CA ILE A 81 -0.02 4.08 4.73
C ILE A 81 -0.67 2.71 4.77
N ILE A 82 -0.58 1.96 3.67
CA ILE A 82 -1.05 0.58 3.55
C ILE A 82 0.16 -0.29 3.26
N ASP A 83 0.52 -1.16 4.21
CA ASP A 83 1.71 -1.99 4.13
C ASP A 83 1.33 -3.47 4.07
N PHE A 84 1.40 -4.05 2.87
CA PHE A 84 1.15 -5.47 2.62
C PHE A 84 2.36 -6.37 2.93
N ARG A 85 3.52 -5.80 3.23
CA ARG A 85 4.75 -6.55 3.50
C ARG A 85 5.13 -6.60 4.97
N SER A 86 4.40 -5.92 5.86
CA SER A 86 4.79 -5.73 7.26
C SER A 86 6.20 -5.15 7.40
N SER A 87 6.53 -4.18 6.55
CA SER A 87 7.85 -3.59 6.52
C SER A 87 8.05 -2.62 7.69
N LEU A 88 9.28 -2.52 8.18
CA LEU A 88 9.63 -1.52 9.19
C LEU A 88 9.52 -0.08 8.65
N LEU A 89 9.53 0.08 7.33
CA LEU A 89 9.44 1.38 6.66
C LEU A 89 8.22 2.19 7.10
N SER A 90 7.08 1.51 7.28
CA SER A 90 5.83 2.15 7.70
C SER A 90 5.91 2.82 9.09
N TYR A 91 6.89 2.48 9.91
CA TYR A 91 7.09 3.08 11.24
C TYR A 91 7.89 4.38 11.19
N PHE A 92 8.73 4.57 10.19
CA PHE A 92 9.60 5.75 10.07
C PHE A 92 8.97 6.92 9.30
N LEU A 93 7.85 6.69 8.65
CA LEU A 93 7.19 7.70 7.83
C LEU A 93 6.07 8.42 8.58
N LYS A 94 5.97 9.75 8.41
CA LYS A 94 4.89 10.55 9.00
C LYS A 94 3.56 10.24 8.34
N HIS A 95 2.58 9.77 9.12
CA HIS A 95 1.27 9.38 8.63
C HIS A 95 0.16 9.73 9.64
N LYS A 96 -1.08 9.88 9.14
CA LYS A 96 -2.28 10.01 9.99
C LYS A 96 -2.86 8.66 10.37
N GLN A 97 -2.91 7.73 9.41
CA GLN A 97 -3.42 6.37 9.61
C GLN A 97 -2.51 5.35 8.95
N LYS A 98 -2.37 4.18 9.56
CA LYS A 98 -1.52 3.10 9.09
C LYS A 98 -2.26 1.77 9.17
N PHE A 99 -2.18 1.00 8.10
CA PHE A 99 -2.71 -0.35 8.02
C PHE A 99 -1.59 -1.29 7.63
N ILE A 100 -1.26 -2.23 8.53
CA ILE A 100 -0.20 -3.21 8.30
C ILE A 100 -0.84 -4.58 8.18
N PHE A 101 -0.52 -5.27 7.10
CA PHE A 101 -0.89 -6.64 6.88
C PHE A 101 0.11 -7.58 7.58
N LYS A 102 -0.34 -8.29 8.61
CA LYS A 102 0.47 -9.33 9.27
C LYS A 102 0.20 -10.68 8.61
N LYS A 103 1.19 -11.20 7.90
CA LYS A 103 1.15 -12.56 7.35
C LYS A 103 1.16 -13.57 8.51
N LYS A 104 0.07 -14.34 8.69
CA LYS A 104 0.09 -15.52 9.55
C LYS A 104 0.84 -16.64 8.83
N SER A 105 1.86 -17.20 9.47
CA SER A 105 2.79 -18.18 8.90
C SER A 105 2.17 -19.50 8.44
N ASN A 106 0.94 -19.81 8.84
CA ASN A 106 0.31 -21.12 8.65
C ASN A 106 -0.93 -21.11 7.73
N LEU A 107 -1.09 -20.08 6.90
CA LEU A 107 -2.25 -20.00 6.02
C LEU A 107 -1.85 -20.22 4.56
N ASN A 108 -2.62 -21.11 3.88
CA ASN A 108 -2.49 -21.35 2.44
C ASN A 108 -2.65 -20.05 1.64
N GLN A 109 -2.08 -20.00 0.44
CA GLN A 109 -2.06 -18.83 -0.45
C GLN A 109 -3.46 -18.21 -0.64
N TYR A 110 -4.51 -19.00 -0.75
CA TYR A 110 -5.91 -18.56 -0.82
C TYR A 110 -6.38 -17.77 0.40
N SER A 111 -5.93 -18.15 1.59
CA SER A 111 -6.26 -17.46 2.81
C SER A 111 -5.66 -16.04 2.87
N ASN A 112 -4.48 -15.83 2.26
CA ASN A 112 -3.87 -14.51 2.15
C ASN A 112 -4.69 -13.57 1.25
N TYR A 113 -5.34 -14.09 0.20
CA TYR A 113 -6.25 -13.31 -0.66
C TYR A 113 -7.50 -12.86 0.10
N LEU A 114 -8.13 -13.77 0.84
CA LEU A 114 -9.30 -13.46 1.66
C LEU A 114 -8.98 -12.46 2.77
N ILE A 115 -7.78 -12.54 3.37
CA ILE A 115 -7.33 -11.61 4.40
C ILE A 115 -7.07 -10.23 3.80
N THR A 116 -6.51 -10.15 2.59
CA THR A 116 -6.29 -8.87 1.89
C THR A 116 -7.62 -8.21 1.53
N LEU A 117 -8.60 -8.98 1.04
CA LEU A 117 -9.96 -8.50 0.81
C LEU A 117 -10.64 -8.07 2.11
N ASN A 118 -10.51 -8.84 3.20
CA ASN A 118 -11.02 -8.47 4.51
C ASN A 118 -10.36 -7.20 5.06
N LEU A 119 -9.07 -7.00 4.84
CA LEU A 119 -8.38 -5.76 5.24
C LEU A 119 -8.93 -4.55 4.49
N ILE A 120 -9.16 -4.69 3.19
CA ILE A 120 -9.79 -3.64 2.38
C ILE A 120 -11.20 -3.35 2.91
N VAL A 121 -11.98 -4.39 3.20
CA VAL A 121 -13.33 -4.28 3.78
C VAL A 121 -13.28 -3.65 5.18
N GLN A 122 -12.33 -4.03 6.05
CA GLN A 122 -12.16 -3.44 7.38
C GLN A 122 -11.74 -1.97 7.32
N ILE A 123 -10.85 -1.60 6.40
CA ILE A 123 -10.50 -0.20 6.15
C ILE A 123 -11.76 0.59 5.75
N CYS A 124 -12.62 -0.04 4.94
CA CYS A 124 -13.90 0.53 4.53
C CYS A 124 -14.85 0.73 5.71
N LEU A 125 -15.02 -0.29 6.54
CA LEU A 125 -15.95 -0.29 7.68
C LEU A 125 -15.51 0.67 8.80
N LEU A 126 -14.24 0.66 9.18
CA LEU A 126 -13.71 1.54 10.23
C LEU A 126 -13.90 3.02 9.90
N ARG A 127 -13.80 3.41 8.62
CA ARG A 127 -14.09 4.78 8.19
C ARG A 127 -15.56 5.14 8.19
N GLN A 128 -16.45 4.19 7.98
CA GLN A 128 -17.89 4.43 8.10
C GLN A 128 -18.29 4.68 9.55
N ILE A 129 -17.69 3.95 10.50
CA ILE A 129 -17.93 4.12 11.94
C ILE A 129 -17.43 5.49 12.43
N GLN A 130 -16.27 5.94 11.94
CA GLN A 130 -15.74 7.25 12.31
C GLN A 130 -16.57 8.44 11.77
N LYS A 131 -17.27 8.27 10.64
CA LYS A 131 -18.17 9.29 10.11
C LYS A 131 -19.51 9.40 10.85
N LYS A 132 -19.94 8.36 11.54
CA LYS A 132 -21.17 8.37 12.36
C LYS A 132 -20.95 8.98 13.76
N LYS A 133 -19.71 9.28 14.15
CA LYS A 133 -19.34 9.89 15.43
C LYS A 133 -19.02 11.39 15.34
N LYS A 134 -19.19 11.99 14.17
CA LYS A 134 -19.22 13.44 13.94
C LYS A 134 -20.61 13.87 13.49
#